data_2dd5fdae1a7c5626dc13f3afa09a9a2e
#
_entry.id   2dd5fdae1a7c5626dc13f3afa09a9a2e
#
_cell.length_a   1.000
_cell.length_b   1.000
_cell.length_c   1.000
_cell.angle_alpha   90.00
_cell.angle_beta   90.00
_cell.angle_gamma   90.00
#
_symmetry.space_group_name_H-M   'P 1'
#
loop_
_entity.id
_entity.type
_entity.pdbx_description
1 polymer ?
#
loop_
_entity_poly.entity_id
_entity_poly.type
_entity_poly.pdbx_seq_one_letter_code
_entity_poly.pdbx_strand_id
1 'polypeptide(L)'
;LIDRVRTKNPIVLNLANLVTIDKVADAVSAVGASPIMSVEPTEADEMVTLADALSINLGTINEHQATQIRTVLRAATPLKPLVLDPVAVSAVPSRLKFAHSLLNDFHFDVIRGNASEIAALVEADNTSHGIDAGKVPNQVQIAETCARRYHSIVVLTGETDLITDGQVIYENPFSAEMLTMNVGSGDMLSSIIAAFLGTTTNTWDACIVATVLVSAAGVLANRYSVGLGSWQVQFFDQLSIMDTKALLEFFAESEEDYL
;
A
#
# COMPACT_ATOMS: atom_id res chain seq x y z
N LEU A 1 -15.11 -8.20 2.89
CA LEU A 1 -13.73 -8.24 3.37
C LEU A 1 -13.54 -7.38 4.62
N ILE A 2 -14.08 -6.16 4.68
CA ILE A 2 -13.94 -5.25 5.84
C ILE A 2 -14.34 -5.96 7.14
N ASP A 3 -15.56 -6.50 7.20
CA ASP A 3 -16.07 -7.21 8.38
C ASP A 3 -15.22 -8.45 8.72
N ARG A 4 -14.61 -9.05 7.69
CA ARG A 4 -13.72 -10.19 7.87
C ARG A 4 -12.40 -9.80 8.53
N VAL A 5 -11.82 -8.65 8.18
CA VAL A 5 -10.63 -8.12 8.85
C VAL A 5 -10.94 -7.90 10.34
N ARG A 6 -12.04 -7.25 10.67
CA ARG A 6 -12.47 -7.00 12.05
C ARG A 6 -12.74 -8.27 12.84
N THR A 7 -13.32 -9.28 12.20
CA THR A 7 -13.64 -10.56 12.86
C THR A 7 -12.41 -11.41 13.08
N LYS A 8 -11.48 -11.44 12.11
CA LYS A 8 -10.26 -12.26 12.18
C LYS A 8 -9.13 -11.59 12.96
N ASN A 9 -9.13 -10.26 13.01
CA ASN A 9 -8.08 -9.44 13.63
C ASN A 9 -6.67 -9.89 13.19
N PRO A 10 -6.34 -9.86 11.86
CA PRO A 10 -5.08 -10.35 11.37
C PRO A 10 -3.90 -9.54 11.92
N ILE A 11 -2.79 -10.21 12.16
CA ILE A 11 -1.56 -9.57 12.62
C ILE A 11 -0.73 -9.15 11.40
N VAL A 12 -0.39 -7.87 11.33
CA VAL A 12 0.44 -7.30 10.26
C VAL A 12 1.81 -6.92 10.81
N LEU A 13 2.85 -7.58 10.32
CA LEU A 13 4.22 -7.19 10.59
C LEU A 13 4.62 -6.04 9.65
N ASN A 14 4.87 -4.86 10.24
CA ASN A 14 5.23 -3.66 9.51
C ASN A 14 6.72 -3.35 9.71
N LEU A 15 7.49 -3.40 8.63
CA LEU A 15 8.80 -2.80 8.58
C LEU A 15 8.64 -1.37 8.05
N ALA A 16 8.15 -0.50 8.95
CA ALA A 16 7.73 0.86 8.65
C ALA A 16 8.90 1.84 8.66
N ASN A 17 8.73 2.98 7.97
CA ASN A 17 9.65 4.09 8.11
C ASN A 17 9.43 4.83 9.45
N LEU A 18 10.47 5.55 9.90
CA LEU A 18 10.46 6.20 11.22
C LEU A 18 9.58 7.46 11.29
N VAL A 19 9.15 8.01 10.14
CA VAL A 19 8.38 9.27 10.09
C VAL A 19 6.90 9.03 10.39
N THR A 20 6.37 7.87 10.00
CA THR A 20 4.93 7.60 10.00
C THR A 20 4.53 6.34 10.79
N ILE A 21 5.46 5.81 11.59
CA ILE A 21 5.27 4.54 12.31
C ILE A 21 4.01 4.54 13.17
N ASP A 22 3.74 5.61 13.92
CA ASP A 22 2.55 5.73 14.77
C ASP A 22 1.26 5.74 13.93
N LYS A 23 1.25 6.52 12.84
CA LYS A 23 0.10 6.58 11.94
C LYS A 23 -0.22 5.24 11.29
N VAL A 24 0.83 4.49 10.92
CA VAL A 24 0.67 3.15 10.34
C VAL A 24 0.07 2.20 11.37
N ALA A 25 0.56 2.22 12.60
CA ALA A 25 0.01 1.40 13.68
C ALA A 25 -1.46 1.73 13.95
N ASP A 26 -1.78 3.02 14.05
CA ASP A 26 -3.15 3.51 14.27
C ASP A 26 -4.08 3.11 13.12
N ALA A 27 -3.63 3.23 11.86
CA ALA A 27 -4.44 2.88 10.69
C ALA A 27 -4.75 1.38 10.62
N VAL A 28 -3.76 0.52 10.90
CA VAL A 28 -3.95 -0.94 10.97
C VAL A 28 -4.91 -1.29 12.10
N SER A 29 -4.79 -0.64 13.26
CA SER A 29 -5.70 -0.84 14.38
C SER A 29 -7.12 -0.36 14.08
N ALA A 30 -7.26 0.80 13.40
CA ALA A 30 -8.56 1.38 13.05
C ALA A 30 -9.37 0.46 12.14
N VAL A 31 -8.75 -0.22 11.17
CA VAL A 31 -9.46 -1.18 10.31
C VAL A 31 -9.77 -2.52 11.00
N GLY A 32 -9.32 -2.70 12.25
CA GLY A 32 -9.60 -3.90 13.05
C GLY A 32 -8.56 -5.01 12.92
N ALA A 33 -7.35 -4.68 12.49
CA ALA A 33 -6.19 -5.58 12.48
C ALA A 33 -5.23 -5.24 13.64
N SER A 34 -4.24 -6.10 13.88
CA SER A 34 -3.23 -5.92 14.93
C SER A 34 -1.86 -5.60 14.33
N PRO A 35 -1.30 -4.39 14.53
CA PRO A 35 0.02 -4.06 14.03
C PRO A 35 1.13 -4.61 14.91
N ILE A 36 2.17 -5.17 14.31
CA ILE A 36 3.47 -5.40 14.94
C ILE A 36 4.50 -4.52 14.25
N MET A 37 5.28 -3.77 15.05
CA MET A 37 6.40 -2.96 14.59
C MET A 37 7.68 -3.59 15.13
N SER A 38 8.48 -4.24 14.28
CA SER A 38 9.77 -4.81 14.67
C SER A 38 10.91 -4.05 14.01
N VAL A 39 12.01 -3.89 14.72
CA VAL A 39 13.24 -3.26 14.23
C VAL A 39 14.45 -4.15 14.40
N GLU A 40 14.32 -5.30 15.06
CA GLU A 40 15.45 -6.16 15.45
C GLU A 40 15.52 -7.42 14.55
N PRO A 41 16.61 -7.60 13.78
CA PRO A 41 16.74 -8.76 12.87
C PRO A 41 16.72 -10.12 13.57
N THR A 42 17.13 -10.18 14.83
CA THR A 42 17.20 -11.44 15.59
C THR A 42 15.83 -12.00 15.95
N GLU A 43 14.77 -11.20 15.96
CA GLU A 43 13.37 -11.62 16.20
C GLU A 43 12.62 -12.00 14.91
N ALA A 44 13.26 -11.95 13.74
CA ALA A 44 12.56 -12.07 12.44
C ALA A 44 11.71 -13.35 12.33
N ASP A 45 12.25 -14.51 12.70
CA ASP A 45 11.52 -15.79 12.60
C ASP A 45 10.30 -15.82 13.52
N GLU A 46 10.42 -15.27 14.72
CA GLU A 46 9.34 -15.22 15.70
C GLU A 46 8.24 -14.27 15.24
N MET A 47 8.61 -13.07 14.77
CA MET A 47 7.68 -12.06 14.28
C MET A 47 6.94 -12.54 13.01
N VAL A 48 7.64 -13.18 12.07
CA VAL A 48 7.02 -13.76 10.88
C VAL A 48 6.06 -14.90 11.24
N THR A 49 6.40 -15.70 12.25
CA THR A 49 5.52 -16.78 12.71
C THR A 49 4.19 -16.23 13.23
N LEU A 50 4.23 -15.12 13.95
CA LEU A 50 3.04 -14.46 14.50
C LEU A 50 2.21 -13.75 13.43
N ALA A 51 2.85 -13.19 12.39
CA ALA A 51 2.18 -12.36 11.40
C ALA A 51 1.32 -13.18 10.42
N ASP A 52 0.20 -12.60 9.99
CA ASP A 52 -0.63 -13.11 8.89
C ASP A 52 -0.22 -12.52 7.54
N ALA A 53 0.32 -11.31 7.53
CA ALA A 53 0.85 -10.62 6.35
C ALA A 53 1.93 -9.60 6.74
N LEU A 54 2.70 -9.14 5.76
CA LEU A 54 3.79 -8.19 5.97
C LEU A 54 3.69 -6.96 5.06
N SER A 55 4.03 -5.80 5.60
CA SER A 55 4.21 -4.54 4.87
C SER A 55 5.66 -4.09 4.99
N ILE A 56 6.35 -3.92 3.84
CA ILE A 56 7.75 -3.53 3.74
C ILE A 56 7.84 -2.15 3.12
N ASN A 57 8.24 -1.15 3.91
CA ASN A 57 8.37 0.24 3.50
C ASN A 57 9.84 0.65 3.43
N LEU A 58 10.27 1.24 2.30
CA LEU A 58 11.66 1.63 2.07
C LEU A 58 11.98 3.07 2.48
N GLY A 59 11.05 3.79 3.11
CA GLY A 59 11.29 5.10 3.68
C GLY A 59 12.33 5.05 4.82
N THR A 60 13.12 6.09 4.98
CA THR A 60 14.17 6.24 6.04
C THR A 60 15.12 5.05 6.20
N ILE A 61 15.28 4.22 5.14
CA ILE A 61 16.09 3.00 5.20
C ILE A 61 17.57 3.30 5.53
N ASN A 62 18.13 2.51 6.43
CA ASN A 62 19.54 2.45 6.80
C ASN A 62 20.07 1.01 6.73
N GLU A 63 21.36 0.79 7.00
CA GLU A 63 21.98 -0.54 6.91
C GLU A 63 21.35 -1.58 7.85
N HIS A 64 20.97 -1.18 9.04
CA HIS A 64 20.32 -2.06 10.00
C HIS A 64 18.94 -2.48 9.50
N GLN A 65 18.13 -1.53 9.04
CA GLN A 65 16.81 -1.82 8.44
C GLN A 65 16.93 -2.67 7.16
N ALA A 66 17.94 -2.42 6.31
CA ALA A 66 18.18 -3.23 5.13
C ALA A 66 18.49 -4.69 5.49
N THR A 67 19.27 -4.91 6.55
CA THR A 67 19.56 -6.25 7.09
C THR A 67 18.30 -6.89 7.63
N GLN A 68 17.53 -6.17 8.43
CA GLN A 68 16.26 -6.64 9.00
C GLN A 68 15.28 -7.05 7.89
N ILE A 69 15.06 -6.18 6.89
CA ILE A 69 14.16 -6.47 5.76
C ILE A 69 14.55 -7.78 5.09
N ARG A 70 15.82 -7.99 4.76
CA ARG A 70 16.26 -9.22 4.13
C ARG A 70 16.10 -10.46 5.03
N THR A 71 16.32 -10.32 6.32
CA THR A 71 16.16 -11.41 7.28
C THR A 71 14.70 -11.81 7.40
N VAL A 72 13.81 -10.83 7.55
CA VAL A 72 12.35 -11.03 7.60
C VAL A 72 11.84 -11.65 6.30
N LEU A 73 12.26 -11.15 5.13
CA LEU A 73 11.81 -11.67 3.84
C LEU A 73 12.25 -13.12 3.61
N ARG A 74 13.44 -13.53 4.07
CA ARG A 74 13.89 -14.93 3.99
C ARG A 74 13.02 -15.85 4.85
N ALA A 75 12.61 -15.39 6.03
CA ALA A 75 11.72 -16.13 6.91
C ALA A 75 10.27 -16.19 6.35
N ALA A 76 9.79 -15.10 5.74
CA ALA A 76 8.42 -14.97 5.26
C ALA A 76 8.13 -15.69 3.95
N THR A 77 9.10 -15.74 3.03
CA THR A 77 8.91 -16.27 1.67
C THR A 77 9.05 -17.79 1.62
N PRO A 78 8.15 -18.55 0.99
CA PRO A 78 6.94 -18.13 0.28
C PRO A 78 5.65 -18.17 1.13
N LEU A 79 5.73 -18.15 2.43
CA LEU A 79 4.67 -18.54 3.36
C LEU A 79 3.64 -17.43 3.67
N LYS A 80 4.04 -16.17 3.53
CA LYS A 80 3.24 -15.02 3.97
C LYS A 80 3.03 -14.02 2.82
N PRO A 81 1.85 -13.40 2.71
CA PRO A 81 1.61 -12.31 1.77
C PRO A 81 2.50 -11.09 2.06
N LEU A 82 3.06 -10.49 1.01
CA LEU A 82 4.02 -9.40 1.09
C LEU A 82 3.55 -8.17 0.31
N VAL A 83 3.57 -7.01 0.94
CA VAL A 83 3.36 -5.70 0.30
C VAL A 83 4.67 -4.92 0.31
N LEU A 84 5.10 -4.40 -0.85
CA LEU A 84 6.24 -3.49 -0.99
C LEU A 84 5.76 -2.06 -1.20
N ASP A 85 6.29 -1.14 -0.41
CA ASP A 85 6.15 0.30 -0.58
C ASP A 85 7.53 0.91 -0.89
N PRO A 86 7.86 1.15 -2.17
CA PRO A 86 9.18 1.60 -2.62
C PRO A 86 9.36 3.12 -2.47
N VAL A 87 9.12 3.64 -1.27
CA VAL A 87 9.15 5.08 -0.98
C VAL A 87 10.39 5.79 -1.53
N ALA A 88 10.15 6.80 -2.37
CA ALA A 88 11.15 7.71 -2.94
C ALA A 88 12.25 7.04 -3.79
N VAL A 89 12.01 5.87 -4.36
CA VAL A 89 12.97 5.21 -5.26
C VAL A 89 13.24 6.02 -6.53
N SER A 90 12.29 6.84 -6.97
CA SER A 90 12.46 7.75 -8.11
C SER A 90 13.49 8.86 -7.86
N ALA A 91 13.67 9.29 -6.61
CA ALA A 91 14.55 10.39 -6.23
C ALA A 91 15.89 9.92 -5.63
N VAL A 92 15.97 8.67 -5.14
CA VAL A 92 17.14 8.16 -4.39
C VAL A 92 17.70 6.90 -5.04
N PRO A 93 18.76 7.00 -5.88
CA PRO A 93 19.30 5.86 -6.64
C PRO A 93 19.74 4.67 -5.79
N SER A 94 20.29 4.89 -4.60
CA SER A 94 20.66 3.79 -3.69
C SER A 94 19.43 3.00 -3.23
N ARG A 95 18.30 3.68 -3.00
CA ARG A 95 17.03 3.07 -2.61
C ARG A 95 16.42 2.29 -3.77
N LEU A 96 16.48 2.85 -4.99
CA LEU A 96 16.07 2.13 -6.20
C LEU A 96 16.86 0.84 -6.39
N LYS A 97 18.20 0.92 -6.25
CA LYS A 97 19.07 -0.27 -6.32
C LYS A 97 18.68 -1.32 -5.28
N PHE A 98 18.35 -0.91 -4.07
CA PHE A 98 17.91 -1.82 -3.01
C PHE A 98 16.54 -2.43 -3.33
N ALA A 99 15.56 -1.63 -3.80
CA ALA A 99 14.25 -2.12 -4.23
C ALA A 99 14.38 -3.18 -5.34
N HIS A 100 15.17 -2.92 -6.37
CA HIS A 100 15.45 -3.91 -7.42
C HIS A 100 16.08 -5.19 -6.87
N SER A 101 17.01 -5.08 -5.91
CA SER A 101 17.61 -6.26 -5.31
C SER A 101 16.61 -7.10 -4.51
N LEU A 102 15.62 -6.46 -3.86
CA LEU A 102 14.55 -7.17 -3.17
C LEU A 102 13.59 -7.84 -4.15
N LEU A 103 13.17 -7.12 -5.20
CA LEU A 103 12.27 -7.63 -6.23
C LEU A 103 12.86 -8.75 -7.09
N ASN A 104 14.20 -8.81 -7.19
CA ASN A 104 14.91 -9.91 -7.85
C ASN A 104 15.04 -11.17 -6.95
N ASP A 105 15.18 -10.97 -5.64
CA ASP A 105 15.44 -12.04 -4.68
C ASP A 105 14.13 -12.61 -4.09
N PHE A 106 13.05 -11.83 -4.03
CA PHE A 106 11.79 -12.15 -3.35
C PHE A 106 10.58 -11.78 -4.20
N HIS A 107 9.52 -12.58 -4.11
CA HIS A 107 8.22 -12.24 -4.70
C HIS A 107 7.41 -11.40 -3.73
N PHE A 108 6.81 -10.31 -4.21
CA PHE A 108 5.82 -9.51 -3.49
C PHE A 108 4.46 -9.68 -4.15
N ASP A 109 3.42 -9.93 -3.36
CA ASP A 109 2.05 -10.05 -3.88
C ASP A 109 1.53 -8.72 -4.38
N VAL A 110 1.94 -7.62 -3.70
CA VAL A 110 1.52 -6.26 -4.04
C VAL A 110 2.72 -5.32 -4.03
N ILE A 111 2.79 -4.44 -5.03
CA ILE A 111 3.67 -3.27 -5.07
C ILE A 111 2.77 -2.03 -5.06
N ARG A 112 2.89 -1.20 -4.03
CA ARG A 112 2.14 0.05 -3.93
C ARG A 112 3.09 1.25 -4.00
N GLY A 113 2.83 2.20 -4.88
CA GLY A 113 3.63 3.41 -5.01
C GLY A 113 2.91 4.49 -5.80
N ASN A 114 3.46 5.72 -5.83
CA ASN A 114 2.98 6.75 -6.75
C ASN A 114 3.53 6.54 -8.17
N ALA A 115 3.03 7.32 -9.13
CA ALA A 115 3.40 7.18 -10.54
C ALA A 115 4.91 7.26 -10.78
N SER A 116 5.63 8.14 -10.07
CA SER A 116 7.08 8.29 -10.24
C SER A 116 7.86 7.12 -9.63
N GLU A 117 7.40 6.56 -8.54
CA GLU A 117 8.01 5.38 -7.88
C GLU A 117 7.82 4.13 -8.73
N ILE A 118 6.61 3.90 -9.23
CA ILE A 118 6.31 2.75 -10.11
C ILE A 118 7.06 2.88 -11.45
N ALA A 119 7.13 4.08 -12.04
CA ALA A 119 7.93 4.33 -13.23
C ALA A 119 9.41 4.00 -13.03
N ALA A 120 10.00 4.45 -11.92
CA ALA A 120 11.41 4.17 -11.61
C ALA A 120 11.74 2.67 -11.52
N LEU A 121 10.80 1.86 -11.03
CA LEU A 121 10.98 0.41 -10.95
C LEU A 121 11.05 -0.27 -12.33
N VAL A 122 10.49 0.34 -13.38
CA VAL A 122 10.42 -0.25 -14.73
C VAL A 122 11.34 0.43 -15.75
N GLU A 123 11.72 1.70 -15.55
CA GLU A 123 12.51 2.48 -16.50
C GLU A 123 14.01 2.11 -16.51
N ALA A 124 14.55 1.58 -15.42
CA ALA A 124 15.98 1.28 -15.31
C ALA A 124 16.53 0.32 -16.38
N ASP A 125 15.66 -0.45 -17.06
CA ASP A 125 16.03 -1.36 -18.16
C ASP A 125 15.61 -0.86 -19.56
N ASN A 126 14.87 0.25 -19.66
CA ASN A 126 14.36 0.75 -20.95
C ASN A 126 15.41 1.51 -21.79
N THR A 127 16.68 1.55 -21.39
CA THR A 127 17.77 2.03 -22.23
C THR A 127 18.06 1.12 -23.43
N SER A 128 17.44 -0.05 -23.52
CA SER A 128 17.71 -1.04 -24.57
C SER A 128 16.55 -1.35 -25.55
N HIS A 129 15.29 -1.02 -25.26
CA HIS A 129 14.18 -1.30 -26.19
C HIS A 129 13.07 -0.23 -26.14
N GLY A 130 13.21 0.80 -27.01
CA GLY A 130 12.15 1.46 -27.74
C GLY A 130 10.84 1.78 -27.03
N ILE A 131 10.85 2.59 -25.95
CA ILE A 131 9.75 3.52 -25.73
C ILE A 131 10.05 4.71 -26.63
N ASP A 132 9.10 5.11 -27.50
CA ASP A 132 9.23 6.28 -28.36
C ASP A 132 9.75 7.47 -27.55
N ALA A 133 10.98 7.89 -27.82
CA ALA A 133 11.60 9.02 -27.16
C ALA A 133 10.74 10.28 -27.44
N GLY A 134 9.86 10.62 -26.51
CA GLY A 134 9.01 11.81 -26.61
C GLY A 134 7.61 11.73 -25.99
N LYS A 135 7.12 10.57 -25.58
CA LYS A 135 5.85 10.46 -24.85
C LYS A 135 6.10 10.11 -23.39
N VAL A 136 5.59 10.93 -22.46
CA VAL A 136 5.49 10.56 -21.04
C VAL A 136 4.64 9.29 -20.99
N PRO A 137 5.15 8.16 -20.42
CA PRO A 137 4.36 6.94 -20.36
C PRO A 137 3.05 7.20 -19.60
N ASN A 138 1.94 6.73 -20.15
CA ASN A 138 0.65 6.78 -19.48
C ASN A 138 0.76 5.97 -18.17
N GLN A 139 0.21 6.47 -17.07
CA GLN A 139 0.22 5.82 -15.75
C GLN A 139 -0.30 4.37 -15.82
N VAL A 140 -1.30 4.12 -16.64
CA VAL A 140 -1.83 2.78 -16.94
C VAL A 140 -0.74 1.86 -17.49
N GLN A 141 0.01 2.29 -18.51
CA GLN A 141 1.08 1.49 -19.12
C GLN A 141 2.22 1.21 -18.13
N ILE A 142 2.56 2.20 -17.30
CA ILE A 142 3.59 2.06 -16.26
C ILE A 142 3.15 1.01 -15.23
N ALA A 143 1.92 1.11 -14.71
CA ALA A 143 1.37 0.18 -13.74
C ALA A 143 1.29 -1.24 -14.28
N GLU A 144 0.73 -1.43 -15.49
CA GLU A 144 0.65 -2.74 -16.16
C GLU A 144 2.03 -3.35 -16.42
N THR A 145 3.00 -2.52 -16.86
CA THR A 145 4.37 -3.01 -17.11
C THR A 145 5.02 -3.48 -15.82
N CYS A 146 4.84 -2.75 -14.73
CA CYS A 146 5.33 -3.12 -13.40
C CYS A 146 4.68 -4.43 -12.93
N ALA A 147 3.36 -4.54 -13.04
CA ALA A 147 2.62 -5.73 -12.63
C ALA A 147 3.07 -6.99 -13.41
N ARG A 148 3.19 -6.89 -14.72
CA ARG A 148 3.69 -8.01 -15.57
C ARG A 148 5.13 -8.38 -15.27
N ARG A 149 6.00 -7.38 -15.04
CA ARG A 149 7.43 -7.60 -14.78
C ARG A 149 7.68 -8.36 -13.49
N TYR A 150 6.98 -7.98 -12.43
CA TYR A 150 7.19 -8.55 -11.09
C TYR A 150 6.15 -9.60 -10.70
N HIS A 151 5.17 -9.87 -11.58
CA HIS A 151 4.06 -10.80 -11.31
C HIS A 151 3.29 -10.44 -10.03
N SER A 152 3.09 -9.15 -9.79
CA SER A 152 2.47 -8.56 -8.60
C SER A 152 1.21 -7.80 -8.98
N ILE A 153 0.27 -7.66 -8.04
CA ILE A 153 -0.72 -6.59 -8.17
C ILE A 153 -0.03 -5.25 -7.92
N VAL A 154 -0.23 -4.29 -8.80
CA VAL A 154 0.26 -2.93 -8.62
C VAL A 154 -0.89 -2.03 -8.18
N VAL A 155 -0.69 -1.30 -7.09
CA VAL A 155 -1.55 -0.22 -6.63
C VAL A 155 -0.79 1.09 -6.86
N LEU A 156 -1.08 1.76 -7.98
CA LEU A 156 -0.51 3.05 -8.30
C LEU A 156 -1.43 4.14 -7.74
N THR A 157 -0.94 4.91 -6.77
CA THR A 157 -1.72 5.99 -6.14
C THR A 157 -1.43 7.34 -6.77
N GLY A 158 -2.49 8.16 -6.91
CA GLY A 158 -2.40 9.47 -7.55
C GLY A 158 -3.68 10.27 -7.41
N GLU A 159 -3.99 11.10 -8.41
CA GLU A 159 -5.27 11.77 -8.53
C GLU A 159 -6.40 10.76 -8.73
N THR A 160 -6.15 9.74 -9.52
CA THR A 160 -6.95 8.52 -9.63
C THR A 160 -6.04 7.34 -9.26
N ASP A 161 -6.46 6.53 -8.30
CA ASP A 161 -5.72 5.33 -7.96
C ASP A 161 -6.03 4.22 -8.97
N LEU A 162 -4.99 3.52 -9.43
CA LEU A 162 -5.08 2.43 -10.39
C LEU A 162 -4.64 1.13 -9.74
N ILE A 163 -5.44 0.09 -9.85
CA ILE A 163 -5.09 -1.27 -9.42
C ILE A 163 -5.03 -2.17 -10.65
N THR A 164 -3.92 -2.90 -10.85
CA THR A 164 -3.77 -3.78 -12.00
C THR A 164 -2.93 -5.02 -11.70
N ASP A 165 -3.28 -6.13 -12.34
CA ASP A 165 -2.48 -7.36 -12.42
C ASP A 165 -1.64 -7.43 -13.71
N GLY A 166 -1.68 -6.35 -14.52
CA GLY A 166 -1.05 -6.28 -15.84
C GLY A 166 -1.93 -6.69 -17.02
N GLN A 167 -3.16 -7.13 -16.78
CA GLN A 167 -4.16 -7.50 -17.80
C GLN A 167 -5.47 -6.75 -17.61
N VAL A 168 -5.91 -6.61 -16.37
CA VAL A 168 -7.13 -5.90 -15.99
C VAL A 168 -6.76 -4.69 -15.14
N ILE A 169 -7.55 -3.63 -15.27
CA ILE A 169 -7.40 -2.40 -14.49
C ILE A 169 -8.70 -2.09 -13.77
N TYR A 170 -8.57 -1.70 -12.52
CA TYR A 170 -9.61 -1.04 -11.75
C TYR A 170 -9.15 0.39 -11.46
N GLU A 171 -10.00 1.35 -11.76
CA GLU A 171 -9.81 2.76 -11.43
C GLU A 171 -10.67 3.09 -10.22
N ASN A 172 -10.05 3.57 -9.14
CA ASN A 172 -10.79 3.98 -7.95
C ASN A 172 -11.49 5.32 -8.23
N PRO A 173 -12.82 5.38 -8.16
CA PRO A 173 -13.57 6.58 -8.49
C PRO A 173 -13.46 7.67 -7.43
N PHE A 174 -12.92 7.37 -6.26
CA PHE A 174 -12.89 8.29 -5.11
C PHE A 174 -11.51 8.88 -4.92
N SER A 175 -11.47 10.20 -4.72
CA SER A 175 -10.26 10.95 -4.43
C SER A 175 -10.50 11.93 -3.28
N ALA A 176 -9.53 12.06 -2.38
CA ALA A 176 -9.55 13.03 -1.30
C ALA A 176 -8.22 13.80 -1.29
N GLU A 177 -8.27 15.10 -1.61
CA GLU A 177 -7.08 15.97 -1.67
C GLU A 177 -6.25 15.91 -0.38
N MET A 178 -6.91 15.85 0.77
CA MET A 178 -6.24 15.78 2.07
C MET A 178 -5.37 14.54 2.26
N LEU A 179 -5.63 13.44 1.53
CA LEU A 179 -4.74 12.26 1.53
C LEU A 179 -3.36 12.60 0.97
N THR A 180 -3.25 13.50 0.00
CA THR A 180 -1.97 13.94 -0.55
C THR A 180 -1.22 14.89 0.38
N MET A 181 -1.94 15.66 1.18
CA MET A 181 -1.37 16.60 2.16
C MET A 181 -0.97 15.89 3.47
N ASN A 182 -1.58 14.77 3.80
CA ASN A 182 -1.31 14.03 5.03
C ASN A 182 -0.12 13.09 4.82
N VAL A 183 1.02 13.44 5.44
CA VAL A 183 2.23 12.59 5.39
C VAL A 183 1.92 11.20 5.94
N GLY A 184 2.21 10.17 5.15
CA GLY A 184 2.03 8.77 5.52
C GLY A 184 0.73 8.13 5.01
N SER A 185 -0.12 8.83 4.26
CA SER A 185 -1.34 8.23 3.69
C SER A 185 -1.04 7.00 2.86
N GLY A 186 0.02 7.05 2.05
CA GLY A 186 0.48 5.89 1.30
C GLY A 186 1.00 4.76 2.19
N ASP A 187 1.80 5.09 3.21
CA ASP A 187 2.34 4.10 4.14
C ASP A 187 1.21 3.37 4.88
N MET A 188 0.18 4.11 5.30
CA MET A 188 -1.04 3.54 5.90
C MET A 188 -1.76 2.62 4.93
N LEU A 189 -1.96 3.04 3.67
CA LEU A 189 -2.62 2.22 2.66
C LEU A 189 -1.87 0.90 2.42
N SER A 190 -0.55 0.92 2.30
CA SER A 190 0.27 -0.28 2.12
C SER A 190 0.06 -1.29 3.26
N SER A 191 -0.01 -0.81 4.49
CA SER A 191 -0.21 -1.65 5.67
C SER A 191 -1.66 -2.11 5.83
N ILE A 192 -2.64 -1.30 5.42
CA ILE A 192 -4.06 -1.72 5.35
C ILE A 192 -4.23 -2.80 4.29
N ILE A 193 -3.62 -2.68 3.11
CA ILE A 193 -3.61 -3.75 2.09
C ILE A 193 -3.09 -5.05 2.71
N ALA A 194 -1.96 -5.01 3.43
CA ALA A 194 -1.43 -6.19 4.11
C ALA A 194 -2.43 -6.78 5.12
N ALA A 195 -3.16 -5.95 5.88
CA ALA A 195 -4.20 -6.42 6.78
C ALA A 195 -5.32 -7.19 6.05
N PHE A 196 -5.73 -6.71 4.88
CA PHE A 196 -6.72 -7.41 4.06
C PHE A 196 -6.17 -8.72 3.50
N LEU A 197 -4.92 -8.74 3.03
CA LEU A 197 -4.24 -9.96 2.55
C LEU A 197 -4.12 -11.03 3.63
N GLY A 198 -3.93 -10.65 4.89
CA GLY A 198 -3.93 -11.58 6.02
C GLY A 198 -5.26 -12.33 6.22
N THR A 199 -6.33 -11.94 5.51
CA THR A 199 -7.65 -12.56 5.66
C THR A 199 -8.17 -13.28 4.42
N THR A 200 -7.56 -13.12 3.26
CA THR A 200 -8.02 -13.68 1.99
C THR A 200 -6.85 -14.10 1.10
N THR A 201 -7.10 -15.06 0.23
CA THR A 201 -6.18 -15.44 -0.86
C THR A 201 -6.47 -14.69 -2.16
N ASN A 202 -7.51 -13.88 -2.22
CA ASN A 202 -7.82 -13.03 -3.37
C ASN A 202 -7.13 -11.68 -3.20
N THR A 203 -5.92 -11.57 -3.73
CA THR A 203 -5.08 -10.36 -3.68
C THR A 203 -5.74 -9.20 -4.41
N TRP A 204 -6.42 -9.45 -5.52
CA TRP A 204 -7.12 -8.44 -6.30
C TRP A 204 -8.20 -7.73 -5.49
N ASP A 205 -9.13 -8.48 -4.90
CA ASP A 205 -10.20 -7.91 -4.08
C ASP A 205 -9.65 -7.20 -2.84
N ALA A 206 -8.57 -7.74 -2.23
CA ALA A 206 -7.93 -7.11 -1.08
C ALA A 206 -7.40 -5.70 -1.42
N CYS A 207 -6.72 -5.55 -2.56
CA CYS A 207 -6.20 -4.26 -3.02
C CYS A 207 -7.34 -3.26 -3.31
N ILE A 208 -8.38 -3.69 -4.04
CA ILE A 208 -9.50 -2.82 -4.38
C ILE A 208 -10.21 -2.34 -3.11
N VAL A 209 -10.63 -3.28 -2.25
CA VAL A 209 -11.44 -2.94 -1.06
C VAL A 209 -10.63 -2.07 -0.09
N ALA A 210 -9.34 -2.35 0.11
CA ALA A 210 -8.47 -1.53 0.96
C ALA A 210 -8.32 -0.11 0.41
N THR A 211 -8.06 0.04 -0.90
CA THR A 211 -7.88 1.35 -1.54
C THR A 211 -9.18 2.16 -1.48
N VAL A 212 -10.31 1.56 -1.84
CA VAL A 212 -11.62 2.22 -1.79
C VAL A 212 -12.00 2.62 -0.37
N LEU A 213 -11.76 1.76 0.63
CA LEU A 213 -12.01 2.06 2.04
C LEU A 213 -11.23 3.30 2.50
N VAL A 214 -9.93 3.37 2.18
CA VAL A 214 -9.07 4.51 2.55
C VAL A 214 -9.54 5.79 1.86
N SER A 215 -9.88 5.74 0.57
CA SER A 215 -10.35 6.90 -0.18
C SER A 215 -11.72 7.37 0.32
N ALA A 216 -12.66 6.46 0.56
CA ALA A 216 -13.99 6.78 1.11
C ALA A 216 -13.87 7.41 2.51
N ALA A 217 -13.04 6.86 3.39
CA ALA A 217 -12.75 7.44 4.69
C ALA A 217 -12.16 8.85 4.57
N GLY A 218 -11.27 9.07 3.61
CA GLY A 218 -10.69 10.38 3.33
C GLY A 218 -11.71 11.40 2.84
N VAL A 219 -12.61 11.00 1.94
CA VAL A 219 -13.72 11.86 1.45
C VAL A 219 -14.68 12.21 2.58
N LEU A 220 -15.10 11.24 3.37
CA LEU A 220 -16.00 11.49 4.51
C LEU A 220 -15.36 12.38 5.57
N ALA A 221 -14.06 12.21 5.84
CA ALA A 221 -13.33 13.06 6.77
C ALA A 221 -13.36 14.54 6.36
N ASN A 222 -13.37 14.86 5.04
CA ASN A 222 -13.46 16.22 4.54
C ASN A 222 -14.77 16.91 4.98
N ARG A 223 -15.88 16.15 5.10
CA ARG A 223 -17.21 16.72 5.45
C ARG A 223 -17.24 17.32 6.87
N TYR A 224 -16.36 16.84 7.75
CA TYR A 224 -16.38 17.17 9.19
C TYR A 224 -15.12 17.88 9.67
N SER A 225 -14.18 18.19 8.77
CA SER A 225 -12.90 18.79 9.11
C SER A 225 -12.82 20.27 8.72
N VAL A 226 -12.04 21.02 9.50
CA VAL A 226 -11.73 22.45 9.20
C VAL A 226 -10.27 22.64 8.78
N GLY A 227 -9.48 21.60 8.80
CA GLY A 227 -8.06 21.60 8.42
C GLY A 227 -7.41 20.25 8.66
N LEU A 228 -6.13 20.12 8.32
CA LEU A 228 -5.41 18.83 8.29
C LEU A 228 -5.43 18.08 9.63
N GLY A 229 -5.32 18.78 10.76
CA GLY A 229 -5.33 18.15 12.08
C GLY A 229 -6.68 17.50 12.40
N SER A 230 -7.79 18.24 12.25
CA SER A 230 -9.14 17.70 12.43
C SER A 230 -9.48 16.64 11.37
N TRP A 231 -8.99 16.82 10.13
CA TRP A 231 -9.17 15.81 9.08
C TRP A 231 -8.51 14.48 9.47
N GLN A 232 -7.29 14.51 10.00
CA GLN A 232 -6.62 13.28 10.42
C GLN A 232 -7.40 12.53 11.50
N VAL A 233 -7.94 13.25 12.50
CA VAL A 233 -8.81 12.64 13.52
C VAL A 233 -10.04 12.02 12.88
N GLN A 234 -10.75 12.76 12.03
CA GLN A 234 -11.94 12.28 11.33
C GLN A 234 -11.62 11.09 10.40
N PHE A 235 -10.46 11.09 9.74
CA PHE A 235 -10.04 10.00 8.89
C PHE A 235 -9.90 8.68 9.67
N PHE A 236 -9.26 8.69 10.83
CA PHE A 236 -9.17 7.51 11.70
C PHE A 236 -10.53 7.09 12.26
N ASP A 237 -11.38 8.06 12.61
CA ASP A 237 -12.75 7.78 13.04
C ASP A 237 -13.51 7.04 11.92
N GLN A 238 -13.46 7.56 10.68
CA GLN A 238 -14.12 6.91 9.53
C GLN A 238 -13.55 5.52 9.25
N LEU A 239 -12.23 5.32 9.25
CA LEU A 239 -11.62 4.00 9.10
C LEU A 239 -12.13 3.00 10.16
N SER A 240 -12.34 3.47 11.40
CA SER A 240 -12.72 2.61 12.51
C SER A 240 -14.19 2.20 12.48
N ILE A 241 -15.08 3.04 11.96
CA ILE A 241 -16.53 2.79 11.96
C ILE A 241 -17.08 2.24 10.64
N MET A 242 -16.37 2.45 9.52
CA MET A 242 -16.84 2.04 8.19
C MET A 242 -16.82 0.52 8.05
N ASP A 243 -17.99 -0.10 8.04
CA ASP A 243 -18.23 -1.50 7.71
C ASP A 243 -18.62 -1.67 6.23
N THR A 244 -18.89 -2.92 5.81
CA THR A 244 -19.30 -3.19 4.43
C THR A 244 -20.59 -2.46 4.05
N LYS A 245 -21.54 -2.32 4.99
CA LYS A 245 -22.80 -1.65 4.74
C LYS A 245 -22.59 -0.14 4.54
N ALA A 246 -21.83 0.50 5.43
CA ALA A 246 -21.52 1.92 5.34
C ALA A 246 -20.76 2.26 4.05
N LEU A 247 -19.84 1.39 3.61
CA LEU A 247 -19.14 1.58 2.34
C LEU A 247 -20.09 1.49 1.15
N LEU A 248 -21.03 0.54 1.14
CA LEU A 248 -22.02 0.43 0.06
C LEU A 248 -22.99 1.61 0.04
N GLU A 249 -23.40 2.11 1.20
CA GLU A 249 -24.22 3.33 1.33
C GLU A 249 -23.45 4.55 0.77
N PHE A 250 -22.16 4.68 1.08
CA PHE A 250 -21.30 5.73 0.52
C PHE A 250 -21.22 5.67 -1.02
N PHE A 251 -21.12 4.46 -1.61
CA PHE A 251 -21.17 4.30 -3.07
C PHE A 251 -22.49 4.80 -3.66
N ALA A 252 -23.61 4.38 -3.08
CA ALA A 252 -24.93 4.77 -3.57
C ALA A 252 -25.15 6.31 -3.52
N GLU A 253 -24.72 6.97 -2.43
CA GLU A 253 -24.78 8.43 -2.32
C GLU A 253 -23.88 9.12 -3.36
N SER A 254 -22.70 8.56 -3.64
CA SER A 254 -21.76 9.16 -4.58
C SER A 254 -22.22 9.05 -6.04
N GLU A 255 -23.01 8.03 -6.41
CA GLU A 255 -23.59 7.91 -7.75
C GLU A 255 -24.67 8.98 -8.00
N GLU A 256 -25.40 9.41 -6.96
CA GLU A 256 -26.42 10.47 -7.07
C GLU A 256 -25.80 11.87 -7.31
N ASP A 257 -24.58 12.11 -6.83
CA ASP A 257 -23.86 13.38 -7.01
C ASP A 257 -23.28 13.53 -8.44
N TYR A 258 -23.23 12.47 -9.23
CA TYR A 258 -22.72 12.45 -10.62
C TYR A 258 -23.83 12.38 -11.69
N LEU A 259 -25.12 12.33 -11.32
CA LEU A 259 -26.30 12.40 -12.21
C LEU A 259 -26.97 13.79 -12.16
#